data_58d18848f6774bc1ccb47c58a6b9014b
#
_entry.id   58d18848f6774bc1ccb47c58a6b9014b
#
_cell.length_a   1.000
_cell.length_b   1.000
_cell.length_c   1.000
_cell.angle_alpha   90.00
_cell.angle_beta   90.00
_cell.angle_gamma   90.00
#
_symmetry.space_group_name_H-M   'P 1'
#
loop_
_entity.id
_entity.type
_entity.pdbx_description
1 polymer ?
#
loop_
_entity_poly.entity_id
_entity_poly.type
_entity_poly.pdbx_seq_one_letter_code
_entity_poly.pdbx_strand_id
1 'polypeptide(L)'
;EDEILCADNYDSNPSCKIKGDYDLNTVGDYSLVYVAEDSSGNKESVDFTLHVYEPKSVTGGGSSEEVTSTDFNAVLEEHKNKDTLVGIDVSKWQGAIDFSKVKEAGAEFVIIRVGHQNGVGGEYVLDPYFKRNIKEALENKLKVGIYFYSYADNKKEARKQAEWVIKQIKDYDITLPVAFDFECFSSFNSMNLSLHDLNEVAETYFSTLEAKGYDTMLYGSKNYLNAIWK
;
A
#
# COMPACT_ATOMS: atom_id res chain seq x y z
N GLU A 1 0.52 -13.80 -8.71
CA GLU A 1 0.94 -14.83 -7.74
C GLU A 1 0.59 -14.30 -6.36
N ASP A 2 -0.35 -14.95 -5.69
CA ASP A 2 -0.67 -14.59 -4.31
C ASP A 2 0.49 -15.10 -3.44
N GLU A 3 1.30 -14.20 -2.92
CA GLU A 3 2.36 -14.54 -1.98
C GLU A 3 1.74 -14.90 -0.62
N ILE A 4 2.09 -16.07 -0.11
CA ILE A 4 1.66 -16.47 1.23
C ILE A 4 2.60 -15.79 2.24
N LEU A 5 2.06 -14.85 3.01
CA LEU A 5 2.81 -14.19 4.06
C LEU A 5 2.95 -15.11 5.27
N CYS A 6 4.20 -15.29 5.73
CA CYS A 6 4.54 -15.93 6.98
C CYS A 6 4.77 -14.87 8.05
N ALA A 7 3.82 -14.67 8.92
CA ALA A 7 3.89 -13.64 9.96
C ALA A 7 3.24 -14.13 11.25
N ASP A 8 3.72 -13.65 12.38
CA ASP A 8 3.17 -13.91 13.70
C ASP A 8 2.99 -12.60 14.49
N ASN A 9 2.16 -12.64 15.52
CA ASN A 9 1.85 -11.46 16.33
C ASN A 9 3.08 -10.92 17.07
N TYR A 10 3.97 -11.79 17.56
CA TYR A 10 5.11 -11.44 18.41
C TYR A 10 6.42 -12.07 17.98
N ASP A 11 6.39 -13.19 17.22
CA ASP A 11 7.58 -13.79 16.65
C ASP A 11 7.93 -13.11 15.33
N SER A 12 9.09 -12.50 15.26
CA SER A 12 9.57 -11.83 14.05
C SER A 12 10.12 -12.79 12.99
N ASN A 13 10.25 -14.08 13.33
CA ASN A 13 10.81 -15.08 12.41
C ASN A 13 10.13 -16.46 12.57
N PRO A 14 8.81 -16.56 12.41
CA PRO A 14 8.10 -17.81 12.46
C PRO A 14 8.56 -18.76 11.33
N SER A 15 8.50 -20.07 11.58
CA SER A 15 8.82 -21.08 10.58
C SER A 15 7.58 -21.44 9.78
N CYS A 16 7.64 -21.29 8.46
CA CYS A 16 6.52 -21.64 7.59
C CYS A 16 6.90 -22.68 6.56
N LYS A 17 6.01 -23.66 6.34
CA LYS A 17 6.26 -24.79 5.45
C LYS A 17 5.00 -25.19 4.70
N ILE A 18 5.18 -25.55 3.43
CA ILE A 18 4.14 -26.19 2.62
C ILE A 18 4.29 -27.70 2.82
N LYS A 19 3.17 -28.39 3.12
CA LYS A 19 3.07 -29.83 3.21
C LYS A 19 2.15 -30.36 2.12
N GLY A 20 2.47 -31.53 1.59
CA GLY A 20 1.78 -32.20 0.48
C GLY A 20 2.72 -32.37 -0.69
N ASP A 21 2.33 -33.24 -1.60
CA ASP A 21 3.07 -33.53 -2.82
C ASP A 21 2.55 -32.67 -3.95
N TYR A 22 3.46 -32.00 -4.68
CA TYR A 22 3.14 -31.21 -5.87
C TYR A 22 4.27 -31.25 -6.88
N ASP A 23 3.93 -31.04 -8.14
CA ASP A 23 4.89 -30.93 -9.23
C ASP A 23 4.54 -29.73 -10.12
N LEU A 24 5.43 -28.74 -10.10
CA LEU A 24 5.27 -27.50 -10.89
C LEU A 24 5.39 -27.73 -12.41
N ASN A 25 5.87 -28.90 -12.84
CA ASN A 25 6.00 -29.25 -14.25
C ASN A 25 4.80 -30.07 -14.77
N THR A 26 3.90 -30.48 -13.90
CA THR A 26 2.70 -31.26 -14.26
C THR A 26 1.46 -30.41 -14.02
N VAL A 27 0.70 -30.18 -15.08
CA VAL A 27 -0.59 -29.47 -15.01
C VAL A 27 -1.56 -30.23 -14.12
N GLY A 28 -2.17 -29.53 -13.17
CA GLY A 28 -3.11 -30.13 -12.24
C GLY A 28 -3.39 -29.28 -11.01
N ASP A 29 -4.28 -29.79 -10.18
CA ASP A 29 -4.65 -29.20 -8.90
C ASP A 29 -4.07 -30.04 -7.77
N TYR A 30 -3.30 -29.40 -6.89
CA TYR A 30 -2.64 -30.03 -5.78
C TYR A 30 -3.20 -29.51 -4.45
N SER A 31 -3.77 -30.38 -3.62
CA SER A 31 -4.25 -30.03 -2.29
C SER A 31 -3.06 -30.01 -1.32
N LEU A 32 -2.77 -28.84 -0.77
CA LEU A 32 -1.62 -28.57 0.07
C LEU A 32 -2.03 -27.94 1.40
N VAL A 33 -1.17 -28.04 2.39
CA VAL A 33 -1.35 -27.42 3.70
C VAL A 33 -0.18 -26.48 3.96
N TYR A 34 -0.47 -25.21 4.23
CA TYR A 34 0.51 -24.27 4.74
C TYR A 34 0.51 -24.29 6.24
N VAL A 35 1.66 -24.50 6.86
CA VAL A 35 1.82 -24.62 8.32
C VAL A 35 2.80 -23.57 8.79
N ALA A 36 2.36 -22.72 9.71
CA ALA A 36 3.19 -21.77 10.44
C ALA A 36 3.44 -22.30 11.87
N GLU A 37 4.64 -22.07 12.40
CA GLU A 37 5.03 -22.42 13.76
C GLU A 37 5.90 -21.30 14.34
N ASP A 38 5.50 -20.77 15.51
CA ASP A 38 6.30 -19.79 16.24
C ASP A 38 7.41 -20.44 17.07
N SER A 39 8.30 -19.64 17.64
CA SER A 39 9.39 -20.10 18.52
C SER A 39 8.92 -20.69 19.84
N SER A 40 7.68 -20.50 20.23
CA SER A 40 7.03 -21.07 21.42
C SER A 40 6.39 -22.43 21.13
N GLY A 41 6.35 -22.86 19.87
CA GLY A 41 5.77 -24.12 19.42
C GLY A 41 4.26 -24.06 19.12
N ASN A 42 3.65 -22.87 19.11
CA ASN A 42 2.28 -22.71 18.63
C ASN A 42 2.23 -22.89 17.11
N LYS A 43 1.15 -23.52 16.62
CA LYS A 43 1.01 -23.85 15.19
C LYS A 43 -0.35 -23.45 14.67
N GLU A 44 -0.33 -22.90 13.47
CA GLU A 44 -1.52 -22.65 12.66
C GLU A 44 -1.36 -23.30 11.28
N SER A 45 -2.45 -23.71 10.68
CA SER A 45 -2.40 -24.33 9.36
C SER A 45 -3.61 -23.94 8.51
N VAL A 46 -3.37 -23.76 7.23
CA VAL A 46 -4.39 -23.42 6.22
C VAL A 46 -4.27 -24.37 5.04
N ASP A 47 -5.39 -25.01 4.68
CA ASP A 47 -5.49 -25.79 3.46
C ASP A 47 -5.64 -24.86 2.25
N PHE A 48 -4.94 -25.16 1.18
CA PHE A 48 -5.07 -24.44 -0.09
C PHE A 48 -4.87 -25.36 -1.29
N THR A 49 -5.32 -24.92 -2.45
CA THR A 49 -5.11 -25.64 -3.72
C THR A 49 -4.12 -24.87 -4.58
N LEU A 50 -3.03 -25.54 -4.94
CA LEU A 50 -2.09 -25.02 -5.94
C LEU A 50 -2.57 -25.46 -7.33
N HIS A 51 -2.87 -24.51 -8.19
CA HIS A 51 -3.23 -24.74 -9.58
C HIS A 51 -2.01 -24.57 -10.48
N VAL A 52 -1.59 -25.63 -11.14
CA VAL A 52 -0.51 -25.61 -12.15
C VAL A 52 -1.13 -25.61 -13.54
N TYR A 53 -0.87 -24.57 -14.33
CA TYR A 53 -1.38 -24.40 -15.69
C TYR A 53 -0.28 -24.56 -16.72
N GLU A 54 -0.66 -25.00 -17.94
CA GLU A 54 0.24 -24.88 -19.07
C GLU A 54 0.59 -23.39 -19.30
N PRO A 55 1.88 -23.06 -19.52
CA PRO A 55 2.22 -21.69 -19.89
C PRO A 55 1.50 -21.37 -21.21
N LYS A 56 0.63 -20.34 -21.20
CA LYS A 56 0.05 -19.83 -22.44
C LYS A 56 1.21 -19.46 -23.37
N SER A 57 1.32 -20.12 -24.53
CA SER A 57 2.29 -19.75 -25.55
C SER A 57 2.03 -18.30 -25.94
N VAL A 58 2.90 -17.40 -25.51
CA VAL A 58 2.89 -16.00 -25.93
C VAL A 58 3.41 -15.99 -27.38
N THR A 59 2.52 -16.29 -28.32
CA THR A 59 2.77 -15.93 -29.73
C THR A 59 2.81 -14.40 -29.75
N GLY A 60 3.99 -13.85 -30.03
CA GLY A 60 4.37 -12.46 -29.96
C GLY A 60 3.30 -11.46 -30.42
N GLY A 61 2.70 -10.85 -29.46
CA GLY A 61 1.81 -9.71 -29.54
C GLY A 61 1.63 -9.27 -28.09
N GLY A 62 2.17 -8.08 -27.74
CA GLY A 62 2.01 -7.55 -26.40
C GLY A 62 0.56 -7.68 -25.98
N SER A 63 0.28 -8.50 -24.96
CA SER A 63 -0.97 -8.41 -24.25
C SER A 63 -0.99 -7.04 -23.61
N SER A 64 -1.61 -6.06 -24.27
CA SER A 64 -2.22 -4.98 -23.55
C SER A 64 -3.21 -5.67 -22.61
N GLU A 65 -2.88 -5.83 -21.33
CA GLU A 65 -3.92 -5.96 -20.32
C GLU A 65 -4.89 -4.83 -20.64
N GLU A 66 -6.15 -5.18 -20.93
CA GLU A 66 -7.19 -4.17 -21.03
C GLU A 66 -7.14 -3.42 -19.70
N VAL A 67 -6.60 -2.21 -19.72
CA VAL A 67 -6.69 -1.30 -18.60
C VAL A 67 -8.18 -1.01 -18.47
N THR A 68 -8.86 -1.75 -17.61
CA THR A 68 -10.26 -1.51 -17.28
C THR A 68 -10.30 -0.16 -16.57
N SER A 69 -10.57 0.89 -17.33
CA SER A 69 -10.81 2.21 -16.77
C SER A 69 -12.15 2.19 -16.06
N THR A 70 -12.17 2.52 -14.78
CA THR A 70 -13.42 2.76 -14.05
C THR A 70 -13.98 4.12 -14.50
N ASP A 71 -15.24 4.16 -14.94
CA ASP A 71 -15.91 5.41 -15.24
C ASP A 71 -16.12 6.20 -13.93
N PHE A 72 -15.51 7.37 -13.85
CA PHE A 72 -15.59 8.22 -12.68
C PHE A 72 -17.03 8.69 -12.38
N ASN A 73 -17.88 8.86 -13.41
CA ASN A 73 -19.28 9.19 -13.19
C ASN A 73 -20.03 8.04 -12.49
N ALA A 74 -19.75 6.79 -12.84
CA ALA A 74 -20.34 5.64 -12.15
C ALA A 74 -19.92 5.61 -10.67
N VAL A 75 -18.66 5.92 -10.36
CA VAL A 75 -18.19 6.04 -8.98
C VAL A 75 -18.92 7.16 -8.22
N LEU A 76 -19.13 8.30 -8.87
CA LEU A 76 -19.89 9.40 -8.28
C LEU A 76 -21.34 9.00 -8.00
N GLU A 77 -22.02 8.37 -8.95
CA GLU A 77 -23.40 7.92 -8.80
C GLU A 77 -23.57 6.90 -7.66
N GLU A 78 -22.61 5.98 -7.52
CA GLU A 78 -22.66 4.93 -6.50
C GLU A 78 -22.30 5.42 -5.10
N HIS A 79 -21.28 6.29 -4.98
CA HIS A 79 -20.66 6.56 -3.69
C HIS A 79 -20.86 7.98 -3.17
N LYS A 80 -21.20 8.97 -4.01
CA LYS A 80 -21.34 10.35 -3.58
C LYS A 80 -22.65 10.56 -2.82
N ASN A 81 -22.53 11.00 -1.57
CA ASN A 81 -23.66 11.40 -0.75
C ASN A 81 -23.25 12.56 0.19
N LYS A 82 -24.14 12.97 1.11
CA LYS A 82 -23.88 14.09 2.03
C LYS A 82 -22.74 13.84 3.03
N ASP A 83 -22.39 12.57 3.27
CA ASP A 83 -21.43 12.16 4.30
C ASP A 83 -20.11 11.62 3.68
N THR A 84 -20.00 11.58 2.35
CA THR A 84 -18.83 11.08 1.63
C THR A 84 -18.24 12.11 0.68
N LEU A 85 -16.94 12.05 0.50
CA LEU A 85 -16.21 12.74 -0.56
C LEU A 85 -15.75 11.72 -1.59
N VAL A 86 -15.75 12.09 -2.87
CA VAL A 86 -15.23 11.29 -3.96
C VAL A 86 -14.04 12.01 -4.60
N GLY A 87 -12.97 11.28 -4.82
CA GLY A 87 -11.74 11.85 -5.38
C GLY A 87 -10.82 10.80 -5.97
N ILE A 88 -9.57 11.16 -6.17
CA ILE A 88 -8.55 10.31 -6.78
C ILE A 88 -7.28 10.29 -5.93
N ASP A 89 -6.48 9.25 -6.06
CA ASP A 89 -5.09 9.24 -5.64
C ASP A 89 -4.16 9.31 -6.87
N VAL A 90 -2.99 9.91 -6.70
CA VAL A 90 -2.09 10.18 -7.81
C VAL A 90 -0.62 10.14 -7.42
N SER A 91 0.21 9.75 -8.39
CA SER A 91 1.66 9.74 -8.27
C SER A 91 2.31 10.02 -9.64
N LYS A 92 3.60 9.76 -9.74
CA LYS A 92 4.33 9.82 -11.03
C LYS A 92 3.71 8.94 -12.13
N TRP A 93 2.99 7.90 -11.75
CA TRP A 93 2.44 6.93 -12.70
C TRP A 93 1.31 7.50 -13.56
N GLN A 94 0.59 8.50 -13.08
CA GLN A 94 -0.43 9.22 -13.84
C GLN A 94 0.15 10.34 -14.70
N GLY A 95 1.46 10.65 -14.56
CA GLY A 95 2.11 11.71 -15.33
C GLY A 95 1.58 13.09 -15.01
N ALA A 96 1.50 13.91 -16.05
CA ALA A 96 0.98 15.27 -15.95
C ALA A 96 -0.55 15.29 -15.98
N ILE A 97 -1.17 15.65 -14.86
CA ILE A 97 -2.62 15.69 -14.68
C ILE A 97 -3.11 17.11 -14.90
N ASP A 98 -4.29 17.23 -15.51
CA ASP A 98 -5.07 18.48 -15.61
C ASP A 98 -6.10 18.50 -14.46
N PHE A 99 -5.75 19.17 -13.37
CA PHE A 99 -6.61 19.21 -12.18
C PHE A 99 -7.88 20.06 -12.37
N SER A 100 -7.95 20.92 -13.39
CA SER A 100 -9.20 21.58 -13.73
C SER A 100 -10.23 20.58 -14.24
N LYS A 101 -9.82 19.66 -15.12
CA LYS A 101 -10.68 18.57 -15.59
C LYS A 101 -11.06 17.59 -14.49
N VAL A 102 -10.14 17.28 -13.57
CA VAL A 102 -10.44 16.44 -12.40
C VAL A 102 -11.54 17.08 -11.55
N LYS A 103 -11.44 18.40 -11.32
CA LYS A 103 -12.46 19.18 -10.60
C LYS A 103 -13.78 19.24 -11.34
N GLU A 104 -13.75 19.51 -12.65
CA GLU A 104 -14.93 19.54 -13.53
C GLU A 104 -15.65 18.19 -13.59
N ALA A 105 -14.90 17.08 -13.54
CA ALA A 105 -15.46 15.73 -13.45
C ALA A 105 -16.17 15.45 -12.12
N GLY A 106 -16.10 16.35 -11.14
CA GLY A 106 -16.80 16.21 -9.86
C GLY A 106 -15.97 15.72 -8.69
N ALA A 107 -14.66 15.53 -8.87
CA ALA A 107 -13.78 15.19 -7.76
C ALA A 107 -13.73 16.30 -6.70
N GLU A 108 -13.70 15.91 -5.45
CA GLU A 108 -13.69 16.81 -4.30
C GLU A 108 -12.34 16.82 -3.58
N PHE A 109 -11.55 15.76 -3.76
CA PHE A 109 -10.22 15.63 -3.16
C PHE A 109 -9.22 14.91 -4.08
N VAL A 110 -7.97 15.02 -3.69
CA VAL A 110 -6.88 14.21 -4.23
C VAL A 110 -5.94 13.78 -3.09
N ILE A 111 -5.49 12.52 -3.11
CA ILE A 111 -4.40 12.03 -2.27
C ILE A 111 -3.15 11.95 -3.13
N ILE A 112 -2.10 12.69 -2.78
CA ILE A 112 -0.91 12.87 -3.63
C ILE A 112 0.27 12.15 -3.01
N ARG A 113 0.96 11.30 -3.78
CA ARG A 113 2.22 10.74 -3.32
C ARG A 113 3.27 11.82 -3.14
N VAL A 114 3.74 12.01 -1.90
CA VAL A 114 4.87 12.91 -1.64
C VAL A 114 6.19 12.28 -2.07
N GLY A 115 6.31 10.96 -1.93
CA GLY A 115 7.51 10.22 -2.27
C GLY A 115 7.45 8.77 -1.81
N HIS A 116 8.59 8.12 -1.83
CA HIS A 116 8.74 6.73 -1.40
C HIS A 116 10.15 6.50 -0.85
N GLN A 117 10.30 5.46 -0.06
CA GLN A 117 11.61 4.90 0.24
C GLN A 117 12.02 3.92 -0.87
N ASN A 118 13.28 3.90 -1.23
CA ASN A 118 13.80 3.00 -2.27
C ASN A 118 14.26 1.68 -1.64
N GLY A 119 13.30 0.86 -1.20
CA GLY A 119 13.55 -0.39 -0.48
C GLY A 119 13.95 -0.18 0.99
N VAL A 120 14.09 -1.28 1.73
CA VAL A 120 14.49 -1.28 3.14
C VAL A 120 15.88 -0.63 3.30
N GLY A 121 15.98 0.35 4.19
CA GLY A 121 17.21 1.11 4.42
C GLY A 121 17.62 2.04 3.27
N GLY A 122 16.82 2.14 2.21
CA GLY A 122 17.12 2.96 1.03
C GLY A 122 16.81 4.45 1.23
N GLU A 123 17.16 5.25 0.23
CA GLU A 123 16.95 6.69 0.24
C GLU A 123 15.47 7.06 0.08
N TYR A 124 15.09 8.25 0.60
CA TYR A 124 13.78 8.83 0.37
C TYR A 124 13.80 9.62 -0.93
N VAL A 125 12.92 9.24 -1.84
CA VAL A 125 12.81 9.82 -3.18
C VAL A 125 11.53 10.64 -3.26
N LEU A 126 11.67 11.93 -3.56
CA LEU A 126 10.52 12.80 -3.82
C LEU A 126 9.85 12.38 -5.12
N ASP A 127 8.51 12.30 -5.12
CA ASP A 127 7.78 12.06 -6.37
C ASP A 127 8.01 13.23 -7.34
N PRO A 128 8.43 12.98 -8.58
CA PRO A 128 8.77 14.05 -9.52
C PRO A 128 7.60 14.97 -9.86
N TYR A 129 6.36 14.51 -9.70
CA TYR A 129 5.17 15.32 -9.93
C TYR A 129 4.59 15.94 -8.67
N PHE A 130 5.11 15.61 -7.48
CA PHE A 130 4.55 16.07 -6.20
C PHE A 130 4.32 17.58 -6.15
N LYS A 131 5.36 18.38 -6.40
CA LYS A 131 5.28 19.84 -6.28
C LYS A 131 4.30 20.46 -7.27
N ARG A 132 4.22 19.91 -8.48
CA ARG A 132 3.27 20.32 -9.48
C ARG A 132 1.85 19.95 -9.10
N ASN A 133 1.64 18.68 -8.74
CA ASN A 133 0.32 18.15 -8.44
C ASN A 133 -0.31 18.86 -7.22
N ILE A 134 0.45 19.06 -6.14
CA ILE A 134 -0.08 19.74 -4.95
C ILE A 134 -0.43 21.19 -5.22
N LYS A 135 0.39 21.91 -5.97
CA LYS A 135 0.11 23.29 -6.34
C LYS A 135 -1.16 23.40 -7.19
N GLU A 136 -1.24 22.62 -8.27
CA GLU A 136 -2.39 22.66 -9.19
C GLU A 136 -3.67 22.16 -8.51
N ALA A 137 -3.61 21.16 -7.64
CA ALA A 137 -4.76 20.68 -6.86
C ALA A 137 -5.33 21.78 -5.95
N LEU A 138 -4.46 22.49 -5.21
CA LEU A 138 -4.87 23.58 -4.33
C LEU A 138 -5.42 24.78 -5.13
N GLU A 139 -4.82 25.14 -6.27
CA GLU A 139 -5.31 26.19 -7.18
C GLU A 139 -6.73 25.87 -7.69
N ASN A 140 -7.04 24.58 -7.91
CA ASN A 140 -8.35 24.09 -8.32
C ASN A 140 -9.30 23.81 -7.13
N LYS A 141 -8.93 24.19 -5.91
CA LYS A 141 -9.76 24.05 -4.69
C LYS A 141 -10.18 22.61 -4.40
N LEU A 142 -9.31 21.66 -4.71
CA LEU A 142 -9.45 20.30 -4.24
C LEU A 142 -8.96 20.21 -2.80
N LYS A 143 -9.60 19.39 -1.97
CA LYS A 143 -9.03 18.98 -0.69
C LYS A 143 -7.83 18.09 -0.95
N VAL A 144 -6.76 18.26 -0.17
CA VAL A 144 -5.49 17.55 -0.40
C VAL A 144 -5.14 16.68 0.80
N GLY A 145 -4.91 15.40 0.53
CA GLY A 145 -4.21 14.47 1.40
C GLY A 145 -2.90 14.03 0.76
N ILE A 146 -2.09 13.33 1.55
CA ILE A 146 -0.75 12.93 1.16
C ILE A 146 -0.55 11.45 1.45
N TYR A 147 0.27 10.76 0.67
CA TYR A 147 0.78 9.45 1.05
C TYR A 147 2.30 9.32 0.80
N PHE A 148 2.93 8.48 1.59
CA PHE A 148 4.32 8.11 1.45
C PHE A 148 4.42 6.58 1.40
N TYR A 149 4.99 6.04 0.31
CA TYR A 149 5.19 4.60 0.18
C TYR A 149 6.40 4.16 1.01
N SER A 150 6.13 3.41 2.07
CA SER A 150 7.05 3.10 3.15
C SER A 150 7.66 1.71 3.04
N TYR A 151 8.95 1.61 3.38
CA TYR A 151 9.67 0.38 3.68
C TYR A 151 10.25 0.42 5.11
N ALA A 152 9.62 1.16 6.02
CA ALA A 152 10.11 1.27 7.39
C ALA A 152 10.07 -0.10 8.09
N ASP A 153 11.22 -0.55 8.54
CA ASP A 153 11.44 -1.81 9.24
C ASP A 153 11.66 -1.62 10.76
N ASN A 154 11.56 -0.39 11.26
CA ASN A 154 11.67 -0.07 12.68
C ASN A 154 11.13 1.34 13.00
N LYS A 155 10.87 1.59 14.28
CA LYS A 155 10.34 2.88 14.77
C LYS A 155 11.25 4.09 14.48
N LYS A 156 12.56 3.90 14.48
CA LYS A 156 13.51 4.99 14.17
C LYS A 156 13.39 5.42 12.70
N GLU A 157 13.22 4.45 11.82
CA GLU A 157 13.05 4.71 10.40
C GLU A 157 11.69 5.36 10.12
N ALA A 158 10.60 4.85 10.72
CA ALA A 158 9.27 5.43 10.63
C ALA A 158 9.25 6.91 11.05
N ARG A 159 9.91 7.24 12.17
CA ARG A 159 10.06 8.63 12.63
C ARG A 159 10.78 9.50 11.61
N LYS A 160 11.89 9.04 11.05
CA LYS A 160 12.63 9.80 10.03
C LYS A 160 11.80 10.02 8.76
N GLN A 161 11.04 9.00 8.34
CA GLN A 161 10.12 9.13 7.21
C GLN A 161 9.06 10.20 7.47
N ALA A 162 8.40 10.16 8.63
CA ALA A 162 7.40 11.16 9.02
C ALA A 162 8.01 12.57 9.07
N GLU A 163 9.20 12.74 9.65
CA GLU A 163 9.92 14.01 9.68
C GLU A 163 10.27 14.52 8.28
N TRP A 164 10.68 13.61 7.38
CA TRP A 164 10.95 13.95 6.00
C TRP A 164 9.68 14.38 5.26
N VAL A 165 8.56 13.66 5.45
CA VAL A 165 7.26 14.02 4.89
C VAL A 165 6.83 15.41 5.37
N ILE A 166 6.88 15.68 6.70
CA ILE A 166 6.56 16.98 7.30
C ILE A 166 7.37 18.10 6.62
N LYS A 167 8.66 17.88 6.39
CA LYS A 167 9.52 18.86 5.73
C LYS A 167 9.06 19.19 4.30
N GLN A 168 8.50 18.21 3.58
CA GLN A 168 8.01 18.41 2.22
C GLN A 168 6.66 19.14 2.16
N ILE A 169 5.79 18.91 3.16
CA ILE A 169 4.39 19.35 3.12
C ILE A 169 4.07 20.60 3.97
N LYS A 170 4.97 21.02 4.85
CA LYS A 170 4.74 22.09 5.86
C LYS A 170 4.28 23.44 5.30
N ASP A 171 4.56 23.72 4.04
CA ASP A 171 4.25 25.00 3.39
C ASP A 171 2.96 24.93 2.53
N TYR A 172 2.22 23.81 2.62
CA TYR A 172 0.99 23.57 1.87
C TYR A 172 -0.20 23.37 2.82
N ASP A 173 -1.40 23.71 2.34
CA ASP A 173 -2.66 23.48 3.06
C ASP A 173 -3.12 22.04 2.87
N ILE A 174 -2.76 21.15 3.82
CA ILE A 174 -3.13 19.74 3.83
C ILE A 174 -4.39 19.61 4.69
N THR A 175 -5.52 19.30 4.04
CA THR A 175 -6.85 19.27 4.68
C THR A 175 -7.42 17.86 4.86
N LEU A 176 -6.71 16.86 4.38
CA LEU A 176 -7.03 15.44 4.53
C LEU A 176 -5.84 14.69 5.14
N PRO A 177 -6.03 13.46 5.62
CA PRO A 177 -4.98 12.73 6.31
C PRO A 177 -3.70 12.52 5.48
N VAL A 178 -2.60 12.33 6.21
CA VAL A 178 -1.33 11.82 5.68
C VAL A 178 -1.30 10.31 5.87
N ALA A 179 -1.26 9.57 4.78
CA ALA A 179 -1.30 8.12 4.79
C ALA A 179 0.08 7.49 4.96
N PHE A 180 0.14 6.48 5.82
CA PHE A 180 1.21 5.50 5.85
C PHE A 180 0.84 4.38 4.87
N ASP A 181 1.53 4.33 3.74
CA ASP A 181 1.31 3.35 2.68
C ASP A 181 2.40 2.27 2.78
N PHE A 182 2.01 1.12 3.34
CA PHE A 182 2.90 -0.01 3.54
C PHE A 182 2.34 -1.25 2.82
N GLU A 183 2.95 -1.60 1.70
CA GLU A 183 2.53 -2.71 0.84
C GLU A 183 3.69 -3.66 0.46
N CYS A 184 4.85 -3.51 1.12
CA CYS A 184 6.06 -4.25 0.79
C CYS A 184 6.13 -5.65 1.44
N PHE A 185 5.00 -6.39 1.44
CA PHE A 185 4.90 -7.69 2.13
C PHE A 185 5.79 -8.78 1.53
N SER A 186 6.18 -8.69 0.27
CA SER A 186 7.21 -9.56 -0.31
C SER A 186 8.57 -9.45 0.39
N SER A 187 8.86 -8.29 0.99
CA SER A 187 10.07 -8.04 1.76
C SER A 187 9.89 -8.24 3.27
N PHE A 188 8.65 -8.50 3.74
CA PHE A 188 8.30 -8.51 5.16
C PHE A 188 9.15 -9.49 5.97
N ASN A 189 9.31 -10.72 5.47
CA ASN A 189 10.11 -11.75 6.15
C ASN A 189 11.59 -11.34 6.31
N SER A 190 12.13 -10.49 5.42
CA SER A 190 13.50 -9.98 5.51
C SER A 190 13.65 -8.81 6.48
N MET A 191 12.55 -8.20 6.90
CA MET A 191 12.54 -7.08 7.86
C MET A 191 12.68 -7.53 9.31
N ASN A 192 12.47 -8.82 9.60
CA ASN A 192 12.44 -9.40 10.96
C ASN A 192 11.47 -8.63 11.88
N LEU A 193 10.27 -8.37 11.40
CA LEU A 193 9.20 -7.74 12.15
C LEU A 193 8.13 -8.77 12.52
N SER A 194 7.67 -8.72 13.76
CA SER A 194 6.37 -9.26 14.12
C SER A 194 5.24 -8.32 13.69
N LEU A 195 3.99 -8.77 13.70
CA LEU A 195 2.84 -7.90 13.43
C LEU A 195 2.71 -6.81 14.52
N HIS A 196 3.10 -7.12 15.75
CA HIS A 196 3.19 -6.12 16.84
C HIS A 196 4.22 -5.04 16.52
N ASP A 197 5.43 -5.41 16.09
CA ASP A 197 6.45 -4.44 15.71
C ASP A 197 6.00 -3.56 14.55
N LEU A 198 5.33 -4.13 13.55
CA LEU A 198 4.79 -3.37 12.42
C LEU A 198 3.75 -2.33 12.86
N ASN A 199 2.86 -2.70 13.79
CA ASN A 199 1.91 -1.73 14.36
C ASN A 199 2.65 -0.60 15.10
N GLU A 200 3.68 -0.91 15.90
CA GLU A 200 4.50 0.12 16.56
C GLU A 200 5.25 1.03 15.58
N VAL A 201 5.66 0.50 14.42
CA VAL A 201 6.24 1.27 13.30
C VAL A 201 5.21 2.27 12.78
N ALA A 202 3.99 1.82 12.47
CA ALA A 202 2.90 2.67 11.98
C ALA A 202 2.49 3.73 13.03
N GLU A 203 2.32 3.34 14.29
CA GLU A 203 2.01 4.26 15.41
C GLU A 203 3.08 5.34 15.59
N THR A 204 4.35 4.98 15.39
CA THR A 204 5.46 5.95 15.46
C THR A 204 5.39 6.96 14.31
N TYR A 205 5.03 6.52 13.11
CA TYR A 205 4.81 7.40 11.96
C TYR A 205 3.65 8.36 12.23
N PHE A 206 2.51 7.83 12.68
CA PHE A 206 1.32 8.60 13.00
C PHE A 206 1.57 9.63 14.10
N SER A 207 2.04 9.21 15.26
CA SER A 207 2.28 10.11 16.39
C SER A 207 3.27 11.24 16.06
N THR A 208 4.23 11.00 15.15
CA THR A 208 5.17 12.02 14.69
C THR A 208 4.49 13.09 13.84
N LEU A 209 3.55 12.69 12.96
CA LEU A 209 2.76 13.61 12.14
C LEU A 209 1.71 14.36 12.95
N GLU A 210 0.99 13.65 13.83
CA GLU A 210 -0.06 14.20 14.70
C GLU A 210 0.50 15.25 15.68
N ALA A 211 1.74 15.07 16.16
CA ALA A 211 2.44 16.07 16.95
C ALA A 211 2.70 17.40 16.20
N LYS A 212 2.49 17.42 14.88
CA LYS A 212 2.56 18.61 14.01
C LYS A 212 1.20 19.06 13.49
N GLY A 213 0.11 18.42 13.97
CA GLY A 213 -1.27 18.80 13.65
C GLY A 213 -1.81 18.19 12.36
N TYR A 214 -1.17 17.17 11.80
CA TYR A 214 -1.69 16.44 10.66
C TYR A 214 -2.56 15.27 11.12
N ASP A 215 -3.70 15.09 10.50
CA ASP A 215 -4.46 13.85 10.63
C ASP A 215 -3.73 12.72 9.90
N THR A 216 -3.89 11.49 10.37
CA THR A 216 -3.21 10.32 9.82
C THR A 216 -4.17 9.22 9.41
N MET A 217 -3.75 8.37 8.50
CA MET A 217 -4.48 7.17 8.09
C MET A 217 -3.53 6.08 7.64
N LEU A 218 -4.03 4.84 7.67
CA LEU A 218 -3.36 3.69 7.09
C LEU A 218 -3.88 3.45 5.69
N TYR A 219 -2.98 3.14 4.75
CA TYR A 219 -3.33 2.66 3.43
C TYR A 219 -2.77 1.25 3.20
N GLY A 220 -3.50 0.44 2.46
CA GLY A 220 -3.10 -0.90 2.05
C GLY A 220 -4.21 -1.62 1.33
N SER A 221 -3.91 -2.76 0.73
CA SER A 221 -4.94 -3.59 0.10
C SER A 221 -5.91 -4.13 1.14
N LYS A 222 -7.17 -4.35 0.73
CA LYS A 222 -8.23 -4.85 1.61
C LYS A 222 -7.84 -6.16 2.33
N ASN A 223 -7.11 -7.05 1.65
CA ASN A 223 -6.69 -8.32 2.23
C ASN A 223 -5.70 -8.09 3.38
N TYR A 224 -4.72 -7.21 3.19
CA TYR A 224 -3.74 -6.87 4.22
C TYR A 224 -4.36 -6.10 5.38
N LEU A 225 -5.26 -5.15 5.10
CA LEU A 225 -5.96 -4.42 6.16
C LEU A 225 -6.75 -5.36 7.08
N ASN A 226 -7.32 -6.44 6.55
CA ASN A 226 -8.08 -7.40 7.34
C ASN A 226 -7.20 -8.45 8.05
N ALA A 227 -6.05 -8.80 7.48
CA ALA A 227 -5.23 -9.91 7.97
C ALA A 227 -4.10 -9.48 8.91
N ILE A 228 -3.55 -8.29 8.73
CA ILE A 228 -2.28 -7.88 9.34
C ILE A 228 -2.45 -6.74 10.33
N TRP A 229 -3.23 -5.74 9.98
CA TRP A 229 -3.43 -4.56 10.82
C TRP A 229 -4.52 -4.80 11.87
N LYS A 230 -4.20 -4.57 13.13
CA LYS A 230 -5.12 -4.78 14.28
C LYS A 230 -5.21 -3.55 15.14
#